data_7d3f9ebf9b72e677d0652f8f98398c57
#
_entry.id   7d3f9ebf9b72e677d0652f8f98398c57
#
_cell.length_a   1.000
_cell.length_b   1.000
_cell.length_c   1.000
_cell.angle_alpha   90.00
_cell.angle_beta   90.00
_cell.angle_gamma   90.00
#
_symmetry.space_group_name_H-M   'P 1'
#
loop_
_entity.id
_entity.type
_entity.pdbx_description
1 polymer ?
#
loop_
_entity_poly.entity_id
_entity_poly.type
_entity_poly.pdbx_seq_one_letter_code
_entity_poly.pdbx_strand_id
1 'polypeptide(L)'
;RYPCPEAGSYILLTFDGREGEVAASAERIQTLALSSGALDYILLTDPQQAADIWKVRGALVMAVEAVSEQEPVDIVVPISHTADFVRYINELEAFSGVRMIAFGHAGDGNVHLCVVRDGRDQQTWERELHENMEQAYAKAYSYGGVASGEHGIGIAKRSYFRRETAEDNLAVMNTIKTALDPKHTLNDQKSYIMGGK
;
A
#
# COMPACT_ATOMS: atom_id res chain seq x y z
N ARG A 1 19.81 -0.73 -19.85
CA ARG A 1 19.87 -0.91 -18.41
C ARG A 1 19.97 0.48 -17.78
N TYR A 2 18.99 0.89 -17.03
CA TYR A 2 19.05 2.14 -16.29
C TYR A 2 19.98 1.96 -15.11
N PRO A 3 20.89 2.90 -14.83
CA PRO A 3 21.60 2.90 -13.59
C PRO A 3 20.59 3.13 -12.47
N CYS A 4 20.36 2.15 -11.62
CA CYS A 4 19.62 2.33 -10.38
C CYS A 4 20.67 2.39 -9.29
N PRO A 5 20.97 3.59 -8.74
CA PRO A 5 21.81 3.69 -7.57
C PRO A 5 21.14 2.94 -6.40
N GLU A 6 21.93 2.39 -5.51
CA GLU A 6 21.40 1.85 -4.26
C GLU A 6 20.74 2.99 -3.49
N ALA A 7 19.42 2.96 -3.43
CA ALA A 7 18.60 3.95 -2.75
C ALA A 7 17.58 3.25 -1.86
N GLY A 8 17.21 3.91 -0.78
CA GLY A 8 16.17 3.42 0.12
C GLY A 8 14.78 3.45 -0.49
N SER A 9 14.55 4.32 -1.48
CA SER A 9 13.24 4.47 -2.13
C SER A 9 13.36 5.01 -3.56
N TYR A 10 12.39 4.64 -4.40
CA TYR A 10 12.25 5.13 -5.78
C TYR A 10 10.87 5.74 -5.96
N ILE A 11 10.80 6.92 -6.57
CA ILE A 11 9.54 7.59 -6.88
C ILE A 11 9.44 7.72 -8.40
N LEU A 12 8.33 7.24 -8.97
CA LEU A 12 7.97 7.45 -10.36
C LEU A 12 6.89 8.53 -10.43
N LEU A 13 7.17 9.61 -11.15
CA LEU A 13 6.27 10.74 -11.31
C LEU A 13 5.85 10.86 -12.78
N THR A 14 4.58 11.09 -13.02
CA THR A 14 4.02 11.39 -14.34
C THR A 14 3.41 12.78 -14.32
N PHE A 15 3.73 13.57 -15.32
CA PHE A 15 3.16 14.90 -15.53
C PHE A 15 2.32 14.88 -16.80
N ASP A 16 1.13 15.39 -16.72
CA ASP A 16 0.22 15.60 -17.84
C ASP A 16 -0.19 17.08 -17.92
N GLY A 17 -0.64 17.52 -19.09
CA GLY A 17 -1.03 18.90 -19.31
C GLY A 17 -0.47 19.48 -20.61
N ARG A 18 -0.41 20.81 -20.70
CA ARG A 18 0.21 21.48 -21.84
C ARG A 18 1.72 21.35 -21.79
N GLU A 19 2.36 21.23 -22.97
CA GLU A 19 3.81 20.95 -23.08
C GLU A 19 4.67 21.89 -22.22
N GLY A 20 4.42 23.19 -22.23
CA GLY A 20 5.18 24.15 -21.42
C GLY A 20 4.95 24.00 -19.91
N GLU A 21 3.74 23.61 -19.48
CA GLU A 21 3.41 23.38 -18.08
C GLU A 21 4.06 22.07 -17.56
N VAL A 22 4.07 21.05 -18.41
CA VAL A 22 4.73 19.77 -18.10
C VAL A 22 6.23 19.98 -17.91
N ALA A 23 6.89 20.70 -18.83
CA ALA A 23 8.31 20.99 -18.74
C ALA A 23 8.66 21.78 -17.45
N ALA A 24 7.91 22.85 -17.17
CA ALA A 24 8.11 23.65 -15.97
C ALA A 24 7.88 22.85 -14.68
N SER A 25 6.91 21.93 -14.67
CA SER A 25 6.64 21.05 -13.54
C SER A 25 7.79 20.05 -13.31
N ALA A 26 8.32 19.46 -14.39
CA ALA A 26 9.45 18.55 -14.32
C ALA A 26 10.72 19.24 -13.76
N GLU A 27 11.05 20.44 -14.24
CA GLU A 27 12.19 21.24 -13.73
C GLU A 27 12.02 21.61 -12.26
N ARG A 28 10.81 22.03 -11.87
CA ARG A 28 10.51 22.37 -10.48
C ARG A 28 10.68 21.17 -9.54
N ILE A 29 10.17 20.01 -9.96
CA ILE A 29 10.30 18.79 -9.15
C ILE A 29 11.73 18.28 -9.13
N GLN A 30 12.49 18.38 -10.21
CA GLN A 30 13.92 18.08 -10.23
C GLN A 30 14.66 18.90 -9.18
N THR A 31 14.44 20.21 -9.20
CA THR A 31 15.07 21.13 -8.23
C THR A 31 14.70 20.78 -6.79
N LEU A 32 13.41 20.54 -6.54
CA LEU A 32 12.90 20.18 -5.22
C LEU A 32 13.47 18.85 -4.75
N ALA A 33 13.46 17.81 -5.58
CA ALA A 33 13.95 16.48 -5.24
C ALA A 33 15.43 16.53 -4.86
N LEU A 34 16.27 17.13 -5.70
CA LEU A 34 17.72 17.23 -5.45
C LEU A 34 18.02 18.06 -4.19
N SER A 35 17.33 19.19 -3.98
CA SER A 35 17.49 20.00 -2.77
C SER A 35 16.97 19.31 -1.50
N SER A 36 16.09 18.32 -1.64
CA SER A 36 15.56 17.50 -0.53
C SER A 36 16.37 16.21 -0.29
N GLY A 37 17.49 16.01 -0.99
CA GLY A 37 18.40 14.90 -0.77
C GLY A 37 18.17 13.69 -1.68
N ALA A 38 17.43 13.83 -2.78
CA ALA A 38 17.37 12.78 -3.78
C ALA A 38 18.77 12.50 -4.34
N LEU A 39 19.11 11.22 -4.49
CA LEU A 39 20.41 10.79 -5.00
C LEU A 39 20.55 11.05 -6.50
N ASP A 40 19.45 10.96 -7.22
CA ASP A 40 19.40 11.16 -8.67
C ASP A 40 17.99 11.57 -9.13
N TYR A 41 17.90 12.16 -10.31
CA TYR A 41 16.67 12.46 -11.00
C TYR A 41 16.83 12.15 -12.50
N ILE A 42 15.98 11.27 -13.01
CA ILE A 42 16.02 10.83 -14.40
C ILE A 42 14.75 11.29 -15.11
N LEU A 43 14.89 12.15 -16.10
CA LEU A 43 13.79 12.55 -16.97
C LEU A 43 13.66 11.55 -18.12
N LEU A 44 12.52 10.86 -18.18
CA LEU A 44 12.19 9.92 -19.26
C LEU A 44 11.48 10.65 -20.39
N THR A 45 12.19 10.98 -21.46
CA THR A 45 11.64 11.68 -22.63
C THR A 45 11.30 10.72 -23.77
N ASP A 46 11.85 9.50 -23.76
CA ASP A 46 11.53 8.46 -24.74
C ASP A 46 10.29 7.68 -24.28
N PRO A 47 9.21 7.63 -25.07
CA PRO A 47 8.00 6.89 -24.74
C PRO A 47 8.24 5.40 -24.50
N GLN A 48 9.20 4.77 -25.20
CA GLN A 48 9.51 3.37 -24.99
C GLN A 48 10.15 3.15 -23.62
N GLN A 49 11.06 4.03 -23.20
CA GLN A 49 11.66 3.98 -21.87
C GLN A 49 10.62 4.15 -20.78
N ALA A 50 9.69 5.08 -20.95
CA ALA A 50 8.59 5.27 -20.00
C ALA A 50 7.71 4.01 -19.91
N ALA A 51 7.36 3.41 -21.04
CA ALA A 51 6.58 2.17 -21.08
C ALA A 51 7.31 1.00 -20.40
N ASP A 52 8.63 0.86 -20.59
CA ASP A 52 9.44 -0.18 -19.96
C ASP A 52 9.47 -0.01 -18.42
N ILE A 53 9.60 1.21 -17.91
CA ILE A 53 9.55 1.49 -16.47
C ILE A 53 8.17 1.16 -15.89
N TRP A 54 7.09 1.55 -16.57
CA TRP A 54 5.73 1.19 -16.16
C TRP A 54 5.51 -0.32 -16.14
N LYS A 55 6.06 -1.05 -17.11
CA LYS A 55 6.02 -2.51 -17.14
C LYS A 55 6.74 -3.13 -15.94
N VAL A 56 7.92 -2.60 -15.59
CA VAL A 56 8.67 -3.04 -14.38
C VAL A 56 7.84 -2.76 -13.12
N ARG A 57 7.27 -1.54 -12.99
CA ARG A 57 6.41 -1.19 -11.86
C ARG A 57 5.21 -2.14 -11.73
N GLY A 58 4.56 -2.47 -12.84
CA GLY A 58 3.43 -3.41 -12.86
C GLY A 58 3.80 -4.85 -12.50
N ALA A 59 5.07 -5.23 -12.56
CA ALA A 59 5.54 -6.56 -12.26
C ALA A 59 6.03 -6.75 -10.81
N LEU A 60 5.99 -5.72 -9.96
CA LEU A 60 6.58 -5.77 -8.61
C LEU A 60 5.98 -6.86 -7.74
N VAL A 61 4.65 -6.99 -7.69
CA VAL A 61 3.98 -8.05 -6.89
C VAL A 61 4.39 -9.42 -7.38
N MET A 62 4.35 -9.67 -8.70
CA MET A 62 4.73 -10.95 -9.28
C MET A 62 6.21 -11.29 -9.02
N ALA A 63 7.08 -10.28 -8.94
CA ALA A 63 8.49 -10.48 -8.60
C ALA A 63 8.66 -10.94 -7.14
N VAL A 64 7.85 -10.44 -6.22
CA VAL A 64 7.84 -10.90 -4.82
C VAL A 64 7.29 -12.32 -4.73
N GLU A 65 6.16 -12.60 -5.38
CA GLU A 65 5.53 -13.94 -5.40
C GLU A 65 6.42 -15.02 -6.04
N ALA A 66 7.27 -14.64 -6.99
CA ALA A 66 8.25 -15.56 -7.58
C ALA A 66 9.34 -16.00 -6.59
N VAL A 67 9.53 -15.27 -5.50
CA VAL A 67 10.55 -15.56 -4.48
C VAL A 67 9.96 -16.29 -3.28
N SER A 68 8.78 -15.89 -2.83
CA SER A 68 8.13 -16.44 -1.64
C SER A 68 6.63 -16.15 -1.64
N GLU A 69 5.88 -16.97 -0.90
CA GLU A 69 4.51 -16.64 -0.48
C GLU A 69 4.51 -15.32 0.28
N GLN A 70 3.50 -14.50 0.09
CA GLN A 70 3.37 -13.20 0.74
C GLN A 70 1.90 -12.90 1.07
N GLU A 71 1.66 -12.06 2.07
CA GLU A 71 0.34 -11.48 2.35
C GLU A 71 0.31 -10.05 1.80
N PRO A 72 -0.62 -9.76 0.86
CA PRO A 72 -0.77 -8.42 0.30
C PRO A 72 -1.57 -7.54 1.25
N VAL A 73 -1.01 -6.40 1.59
CA VAL A 73 -1.62 -5.38 2.44
C VAL A 73 -1.82 -4.09 1.65
N ASP A 74 -2.91 -3.40 1.93
CA ASP A 74 -3.31 -2.18 1.23
C ASP A 74 -3.81 -1.18 2.29
N ILE A 75 -2.92 -0.34 2.76
CA ILE A 75 -3.16 0.64 3.82
C ILE A 75 -3.14 2.04 3.22
N VAL A 76 -4.05 2.89 3.67
CA VAL A 76 -4.00 4.33 3.36
C VAL A 76 -3.71 5.11 4.62
N VAL A 77 -2.79 6.06 4.50
CA VAL A 77 -2.53 7.08 5.51
C VAL A 77 -2.67 8.47 4.87
N PRO A 78 -2.92 9.54 5.64
CA PRO A 78 -2.85 10.89 5.08
C PRO A 78 -1.53 11.11 4.35
N ILE A 79 -1.56 11.78 3.19
CA ILE A 79 -0.37 11.97 2.31
C ILE A 79 0.83 12.50 3.09
N SER A 80 0.60 13.44 4.03
CA SER A 80 1.63 14.01 4.90
C SER A 80 2.34 12.99 5.80
N HIS A 81 1.74 11.83 6.03
CA HIS A 81 2.28 10.75 6.87
C HIS A 81 2.82 9.56 6.07
N THR A 82 2.75 9.60 4.73
CA THR A 82 3.21 8.47 3.89
C THR A 82 4.67 8.11 4.15
N ALA A 83 5.55 9.11 4.17
CA ALA A 83 6.97 8.88 4.40
C ALA A 83 7.26 8.36 5.82
N ASP A 84 6.55 8.88 6.83
CA ASP A 84 6.70 8.43 8.21
C ASP A 84 6.18 7.01 8.40
N PHE A 85 5.08 6.67 7.71
CA PHE A 85 4.53 5.32 7.73
C PHE A 85 5.47 4.30 7.08
N VAL A 86 6.02 4.60 5.90
CA VAL A 86 7.00 3.72 5.23
C VAL A 86 8.26 3.56 6.09
N ARG A 87 8.74 4.62 6.74
CA ARG A 87 9.87 4.53 7.66
C ARG A 87 9.56 3.60 8.85
N TYR A 88 8.37 3.74 9.43
CA TYR A 88 7.91 2.84 10.48
C TYR A 88 7.85 1.38 10.04
N ILE A 89 7.38 1.09 8.83
CA ILE A 89 7.38 -0.28 8.28
C ILE A 89 8.81 -0.83 8.15
N ASN A 90 9.77 -0.03 7.71
CA ASN A 90 11.17 -0.44 7.65
C ASN A 90 11.76 -0.72 9.05
N GLU A 91 11.39 0.09 10.06
CA GLU A 91 11.76 -0.15 11.45
C GLU A 91 11.12 -1.42 12.01
N LEU A 92 9.86 -1.67 11.68
CA LEU A 92 9.13 -2.87 12.06
C LEU A 92 9.74 -4.13 11.42
N GLU A 93 10.11 -4.07 10.15
CA GLU A 93 10.87 -5.13 9.46
C GLU A 93 12.19 -5.42 10.19
N ALA A 94 12.97 -4.38 10.48
CA ALA A 94 14.26 -4.53 11.17
C ALA A 94 14.11 -5.13 12.58
N PHE A 95 13.03 -4.81 13.28
CA PHE A 95 12.72 -5.33 14.60
C PHE A 95 12.22 -6.77 14.59
N SER A 96 11.27 -7.08 13.71
CA SER A 96 10.61 -8.39 13.66
C SER A 96 11.39 -9.44 12.87
N GLY A 97 12.26 -9.02 11.95
CA GLY A 97 12.93 -9.87 10.99
C GLY A 97 11.99 -10.44 9.91
N VAL A 98 10.74 -9.96 9.84
CA VAL A 98 9.78 -10.31 8.79
C VAL A 98 9.90 -9.31 7.67
N ARG A 99 10.33 -9.76 6.49
CA ARG A 99 10.54 -8.89 5.33
C ARG A 99 9.24 -8.27 4.85
N MET A 100 9.22 -6.94 4.69
CA MET A 100 8.08 -6.14 4.26
C MET A 100 8.49 -5.23 3.11
N ILE A 101 8.00 -5.52 1.91
CA ILE A 101 8.31 -4.73 0.71
C ILE A 101 7.18 -3.74 0.49
N ALA A 102 7.50 -2.43 0.57
CA ALA A 102 6.54 -1.36 0.38
C ALA A 102 6.61 -0.77 -1.03
N PHE A 103 5.47 -0.58 -1.65
CA PHE A 103 5.28 0.22 -2.86
C PHE A 103 3.85 0.77 -2.84
N GLY A 104 3.48 1.63 -3.78
CA GLY A 104 2.10 2.14 -3.75
C GLY A 104 1.91 3.42 -4.53
N HIS A 105 0.92 4.20 -4.12
CA HIS A 105 0.51 5.44 -4.73
C HIS A 105 0.73 6.60 -3.75
N ALA A 106 1.96 7.15 -3.77
CA ALA A 106 2.36 8.18 -2.79
C ALA A 106 1.49 9.44 -2.85
N GLY A 107 0.91 9.75 -4.04
CA GLY A 107 -0.01 10.88 -4.22
C GLY A 107 -1.36 10.72 -3.55
N ASP A 108 -1.76 9.50 -3.20
CA ASP A 108 -3.04 9.17 -2.54
C ASP A 108 -2.84 8.74 -1.08
N GLY A 109 -1.60 8.62 -0.64
CA GLY A 109 -1.27 8.06 0.67
C GLY A 109 -1.49 6.55 0.77
N ASN A 110 -1.69 5.86 -0.37
CA ASN A 110 -1.91 4.43 -0.42
C ASN A 110 -0.59 3.67 -0.46
N VAL A 111 -0.36 2.86 0.57
CA VAL A 111 0.84 2.04 0.74
C VAL A 111 0.46 0.57 0.66
N HIS A 112 0.93 -0.09 -0.39
CA HIS A 112 0.88 -1.53 -0.50
C HIS A 112 2.09 -2.14 0.19
N LEU A 113 1.87 -3.20 0.97
CA LEU A 113 2.94 -3.99 1.54
C LEU A 113 2.82 -5.43 1.05
N CYS A 114 3.94 -6.05 0.73
CA CYS A 114 4.07 -7.49 0.67
C CYS A 114 4.78 -7.95 1.94
N VAL A 115 4.05 -8.56 2.86
CA VAL A 115 4.64 -9.22 4.04
C VAL A 115 5.07 -10.62 3.61
N VAL A 116 6.36 -10.92 3.65
CA VAL A 116 6.95 -12.07 2.96
C VAL A 116 7.23 -13.22 3.92
N ARG A 117 6.82 -14.43 3.56
CA ARG A 117 6.94 -15.62 4.40
C ARG A 117 8.38 -16.12 4.57
N ASP A 118 9.20 -16.04 3.54
CA ASP A 118 10.63 -16.40 3.58
C ASP A 118 10.95 -17.77 4.23
N GLY A 119 10.19 -18.80 3.84
CA GLY A 119 10.45 -20.18 4.30
C GLY A 119 10.05 -20.48 5.75
N ARG A 120 9.34 -19.57 6.44
CA ARG A 120 8.78 -19.84 7.78
C ARG A 120 7.80 -21.00 7.72
N ASP A 121 7.78 -21.85 8.75
CA ASP A 121 6.73 -22.84 8.92
C ASP A 121 5.36 -22.16 9.13
N GLN A 122 4.28 -22.93 9.00
CA GLN A 122 2.92 -22.38 9.00
C GLN A 122 2.58 -21.68 10.33
N GLN A 123 2.92 -22.29 11.46
CA GLN A 123 2.57 -21.76 12.77
C GLN A 123 3.35 -20.48 13.07
N THR A 124 4.63 -20.44 12.76
CA THR A 124 5.48 -19.26 12.90
C THR A 124 4.98 -18.14 12.00
N TRP A 125 4.65 -18.48 10.73
CA TRP A 125 4.15 -17.54 9.77
C TRP A 125 2.84 -16.87 10.23
N GLU A 126 1.83 -17.65 10.60
CA GLU A 126 0.54 -17.12 11.05
C GLU A 126 0.67 -16.20 12.26
N ARG A 127 1.50 -16.56 13.23
CA ARG A 127 1.75 -15.74 14.41
C ARG A 127 2.47 -14.43 14.06
N GLU A 128 3.57 -14.51 13.35
CA GLU A 128 4.39 -13.33 13.01
C GLU A 128 3.67 -12.40 12.04
N LEU A 129 2.94 -12.95 11.05
CA LEU A 129 2.08 -12.17 10.18
C LEU A 129 1.06 -11.38 11.00
N HIS A 130 0.33 -12.06 11.90
CA HIS A 130 -0.67 -11.41 12.74
C HIS A 130 -0.07 -10.29 13.61
N GLU A 131 1.05 -10.54 14.28
CA GLU A 131 1.74 -9.56 15.13
C GLU A 131 2.19 -8.32 14.34
N ASN A 132 2.76 -8.51 13.15
CA ASN A 132 3.20 -7.40 12.31
C ASN A 132 2.03 -6.63 11.68
N MET A 133 0.96 -7.32 11.27
CA MET A 133 -0.25 -6.70 10.76
C MET A 133 -0.95 -5.85 11.82
N GLU A 134 -1.05 -6.33 13.06
CA GLU A 134 -1.58 -5.54 14.18
C GLU A 134 -0.82 -4.23 14.36
N GLN A 135 0.50 -4.27 14.34
CA GLN A 135 1.33 -3.08 14.49
C GLN A 135 1.20 -2.13 13.29
N ALA A 136 1.19 -2.65 12.06
CA ALA A 136 1.07 -1.84 10.86
C ALA A 136 -0.29 -1.11 10.82
N TYR A 137 -1.40 -1.81 11.08
CA TYR A 137 -2.74 -1.19 11.13
C TYR A 137 -2.87 -0.20 12.29
N ALA A 138 -2.42 -0.55 13.49
CA ALA A 138 -2.46 0.36 14.63
C ALA A 138 -1.70 1.66 14.34
N LYS A 139 -0.55 1.57 13.68
CA LYS A 139 0.22 2.75 13.26
C LYS A 139 -0.52 3.59 12.23
N ALA A 140 -1.10 2.96 11.21
CA ALA A 140 -1.88 3.65 10.20
C ALA A 140 -3.07 4.41 10.82
N TYR A 141 -3.83 3.75 11.67
CA TYR A 141 -4.95 4.37 12.37
C TYR A 141 -4.53 5.52 13.29
N SER A 142 -3.35 5.42 13.94
CA SER A 142 -2.81 6.52 14.76
C SER A 142 -2.55 7.80 13.95
N TYR A 143 -2.40 7.67 12.63
CA TYR A 143 -2.28 8.79 11.70
C TYR A 143 -3.63 9.23 11.09
N GLY A 144 -4.74 8.58 11.46
CA GLY A 144 -6.04 8.79 10.84
C GLY A 144 -6.20 8.07 9.50
N GLY A 145 -5.42 7.02 9.29
CA GLY A 145 -5.49 6.16 8.10
C GLY A 145 -6.66 5.17 8.11
N VAL A 146 -6.72 4.31 7.09
CA VAL A 146 -7.76 3.28 6.93
C VAL A 146 -7.18 1.95 6.45
N ALA A 147 -7.92 0.86 6.71
CA ALA A 147 -7.48 -0.52 6.45
C ALA A 147 -7.42 -0.91 4.97
N SER A 148 -7.97 -0.15 4.07
CA SER A 148 -7.92 -0.45 2.64
C SER A 148 -8.12 0.80 1.81
N GLY A 149 -7.28 0.97 0.78
CA GLY A 149 -7.46 1.97 -0.25
C GLY A 149 -8.34 1.47 -1.39
N GLU A 150 -7.96 0.37 -2.01
CA GLU A 150 -8.59 -0.12 -3.24
C GLU A 150 -8.87 -1.64 -3.26
N HIS A 151 -8.19 -2.45 -2.43
CA HIS A 151 -8.34 -3.90 -2.46
C HIS A 151 -9.61 -4.41 -1.76
N GLY A 152 -10.28 -3.58 -0.98
CA GLY A 152 -11.41 -3.98 -0.15
C GLY A 152 -11.01 -4.67 1.15
N ILE A 153 -11.99 -4.99 1.97
CA ILE A 153 -11.79 -5.53 3.32
C ILE A 153 -11.75 -7.06 3.34
N GLY A 154 -12.75 -7.71 2.77
CA GLY A 154 -12.84 -9.17 2.76
C GLY A 154 -12.78 -9.79 4.15
N ILE A 155 -12.19 -11.00 4.24
CA ILE A 155 -11.99 -11.72 5.50
C ILE A 155 -10.73 -11.23 6.22
N ALA A 156 -9.64 -11.05 5.48
CA ALA A 156 -8.32 -10.78 6.04
C ALA A 156 -8.24 -9.48 6.85
N LYS A 157 -8.93 -8.44 6.39
CA LYS A 157 -8.89 -7.10 7.04
C LYS A 157 -10.09 -6.83 7.96
N ARG A 158 -11.04 -7.76 8.06
CA ARG A 158 -12.32 -7.52 8.75
C ARG A 158 -12.18 -7.14 10.22
N SER A 159 -11.30 -7.79 10.97
CA SER A 159 -11.06 -7.49 12.38
C SER A 159 -10.50 -6.09 12.58
N TYR A 160 -9.51 -5.72 11.79
CA TYR A 160 -8.90 -4.38 11.81
C TYR A 160 -9.91 -3.30 11.44
N PHE A 161 -10.65 -3.50 10.35
CA PHE A 161 -11.67 -2.56 9.88
C PHE A 161 -12.77 -2.34 10.90
N ARG A 162 -13.31 -3.40 11.50
CA ARG A 162 -14.42 -3.29 12.47
C ARG A 162 -14.01 -2.60 13.76
N ARG A 163 -12.81 -2.81 14.23
CA ARG A 163 -12.30 -2.22 15.47
C ARG A 163 -12.24 -0.70 15.40
N GLU A 164 -11.90 -0.16 14.24
CA GLU A 164 -11.62 1.25 14.05
C GLU A 164 -12.75 2.01 13.30
N THR A 165 -13.76 1.29 12.82
CA THR A 165 -14.88 1.93 12.12
C THR A 165 -16.01 2.22 13.09
N ALA A 166 -16.48 3.47 13.10
CA ALA A 166 -17.60 3.90 13.94
C ALA A 166 -18.86 3.06 13.69
N GLU A 167 -19.58 2.71 14.75
CA GLU A 167 -20.79 1.87 14.69
C GLU A 167 -21.87 2.44 13.74
N ASP A 168 -22.03 3.75 13.69
CA ASP A 168 -22.99 4.40 12.77
C ASP A 168 -22.61 4.15 11.30
N ASN A 169 -21.32 4.17 10.96
CA ASN A 169 -20.84 3.85 9.61
C ASN A 169 -21.09 2.38 9.28
N LEU A 170 -20.80 1.47 10.20
CA LEU A 170 -21.10 0.05 10.04
C LEU A 170 -22.60 -0.20 9.86
N ALA A 171 -23.46 0.52 10.59
CA ALA A 171 -24.91 0.43 10.47
C ALA A 171 -25.42 0.88 9.09
N VAL A 172 -24.88 1.99 8.56
CA VAL A 172 -25.21 2.48 7.20
C VAL A 172 -24.75 1.46 6.14
N MET A 173 -23.54 0.97 6.24
CA MET A 173 -23.00 -0.05 5.32
C MET A 173 -23.87 -1.32 5.34
N ASN A 174 -24.29 -1.78 6.54
CA ASN A 174 -25.17 -2.94 6.68
C ASN A 174 -26.55 -2.70 6.06
N THR A 175 -27.10 -1.50 6.23
CA THR A 175 -28.38 -1.11 5.61
C THR A 175 -28.29 -1.20 4.08
N ILE A 176 -27.23 -0.67 3.48
CA ILE A 176 -27.00 -0.75 2.03
C ILE A 176 -26.89 -2.20 1.58
N LYS A 177 -26.08 -3.00 2.28
CA LYS A 177 -25.90 -4.42 1.98
C LYS A 177 -27.24 -5.18 2.00
N THR A 178 -28.04 -5.00 3.07
CA THR A 178 -29.31 -5.69 3.23
C THR A 178 -30.35 -5.24 2.19
N ALA A 179 -30.34 -3.95 1.81
CA ALA A 179 -31.24 -3.45 0.77
C ALA A 179 -30.93 -4.06 -0.61
N LEU A 180 -29.67 -4.26 -0.94
CA LEU A 180 -29.25 -4.81 -2.23
C LEU A 180 -29.19 -6.35 -2.26
N ASP A 181 -28.98 -6.98 -1.13
CA ASP A 181 -28.89 -8.43 -0.97
C ASP A 181 -29.73 -8.91 0.23
N PRO A 182 -31.08 -8.81 0.14
CA PRO A 182 -31.97 -9.14 1.25
C PRO A 182 -31.99 -10.63 1.62
N LYS A 183 -31.47 -11.49 0.75
CA LYS A 183 -31.36 -12.94 0.98
C LYS A 183 -29.97 -13.36 1.45
N HIS A 184 -29.02 -12.41 1.60
CA HIS A 184 -27.64 -12.66 2.00
C HIS A 184 -26.94 -13.77 1.20
N THR A 185 -27.11 -13.72 -0.13
CA THR A 185 -26.52 -14.71 -1.05
C THR A 185 -25.17 -14.30 -1.62
N LEU A 186 -24.85 -13.00 -1.55
CA LEU A 186 -23.63 -12.44 -2.11
C LEU A 186 -22.54 -12.34 -1.05
N ASN A 187 -21.53 -13.19 -1.12
CA ASN A 187 -20.39 -13.17 -0.19
C ASN A 187 -20.80 -13.13 1.29
N ASP A 188 -21.82 -13.90 1.63
CA ASP A 188 -22.27 -14.03 3.01
C ASP A 188 -21.11 -14.50 3.91
N GLN A 189 -21.01 -13.96 5.10
CA GLN A 189 -19.92 -14.18 6.06
C GLN A 189 -18.52 -13.74 5.63
N LYS A 190 -18.33 -13.29 4.37
CA LYS A 190 -17.09 -12.67 3.90
C LYS A 190 -17.10 -11.14 4.02
N SER A 191 -18.27 -10.57 4.27
CA SER A 191 -18.44 -9.13 4.44
C SER A 191 -18.11 -8.70 5.88
N TYR A 192 -17.51 -7.52 6.01
CA TYR A 192 -17.29 -6.82 7.29
C TYR A 192 -18.59 -6.43 7.99
N ILE A 193 -19.71 -6.46 7.31
CA ILE A 193 -21.01 -5.92 7.71
C ILE A 193 -21.78 -6.89 8.58
N MET A 194 -21.71 -8.18 8.31
CA MET A 194 -22.48 -9.16 9.07
C MET A 194 -21.82 -9.48 10.39
N GLY A 195 -22.53 -9.18 11.48
CA GLY A 195 -22.17 -9.59 12.81
C GLY A 195 -22.23 -11.12 12.94
N GLY A 196 -21.13 -11.78 12.64
CA GLY A 196 -20.92 -13.12 13.15
C GLY A 196 -20.68 -13.04 14.63
N LYS A 197 -21.45 -13.84 15.42
CA LYS A 197 -21.17 -14.11 16.83
C LYS A 197 -19.80 -14.73 16.99
#